data_5d2e6b405bb6176176f63cabd27a2f1e
#
_entry.id   5d2e6b405bb6176176f63cabd27a2f1e
#
_cell.length_a   1.000
_cell.length_b   1.000
_cell.length_c   1.000
_cell.angle_alpha   90.00
_cell.angle_beta   90.00
_cell.angle_gamma   90.00
#
_symmetry.space_group_name_H-M   'P 1'
#
loop_
_entity.id
_entity.type
_entity.pdbx_description
1 polymer ?
#
loop_
_entity_poly.entity_id
_entity_poly.type
_entity_poly.pdbx_seq_one_letter_code
_entity_poly.pdbx_strand_id
1 'polypeptide(L)'
;MKVVVKTYSKDKVKLLFAFLIFGFSVHSQRIFDLARSGTVDQMQVHLQSYPEQLNQLSENGLSPFLLASYHGNNGVAKLLMEKGANLSHCYDEGSVIHALIYKNNLELLELLVNQGINLNDTCQFAQLGYPIHFAMALKRYEVIALLIKGNVDLNVKDQQGRDINQLISIYNDPKIDELFH
;
A
#
# COMPACT_ATOMS: atom_id res chain seq x y z
N MET A 1 56.87 16.12 16.50
CA MET A 1 55.72 16.41 15.68
C MET A 1 54.49 16.45 16.60
N LYS A 2 53.99 17.64 16.95
CA LYS A 2 52.82 17.79 17.88
C LYS A 2 51.57 17.71 17.04
N VAL A 3 50.78 16.68 17.27
CA VAL A 3 49.44 16.54 16.67
C VAL A 3 48.50 17.50 17.39
N VAL A 4 48.07 18.55 16.71
CA VAL A 4 47.06 19.50 17.22
C VAL A 4 45.69 18.86 17.00
N VAL A 5 45.14 18.26 18.04
CA VAL A 5 43.74 17.79 18.03
C VAL A 5 42.84 19.02 18.20
N LYS A 6 42.15 19.42 17.12
CA LYS A 6 41.16 20.49 17.15
C LYS A 6 39.93 19.98 17.97
N THR A 7 39.84 20.42 19.20
CA THR A 7 38.65 20.20 20.03
C THR A 7 37.49 21.07 19.53
N TYR A 8 36.50 20.47 18.90
CA TYR A 8 35.26 21.18 18.57
C TYR A 8 34.48 21.46 19.86
N SER A 9 33.97 22.67 20.02
CA SER A 9 33.13 23.03 21.17
C SER A 9 31.88 22.15 21.18
N LYS A 10 31.46 21.71 22.38
CA LYS A 10 30.26 20.85 22.59
C LYS A 10 29.00 21.42 21.91
N ASP A 11 28.92 22.74 21.79
CA ASP A 11 27.77 23.41 21.18
C ASP A 11 27.79 23.30 19.64
N LYS A 12 28.99 23.32 19.00
CA LYS A 12 29.09 23.06 17.56
C LYS A 12 28.76 21.62 17.20
N VAL A 13 29.14 20.67 18.05
CA VAL A 13 28.78 19.25 17.88
C VAL A 13 27.26 19.05 18.05
N LYS A 14 26.62 19.68 19.06
CA LYS A 14 25.16 19.65 19.24
C LYS A 14 24.41 20.28 18.06
N LEU A 15 24.92 21.39 17.52
CA LEU A 15 24.34 22.06 16.35
C LEU A 15 24.46 21.18 15.10
N LEU A 16 25.59 20.50 14.89
CA LEU A 16 25.77 19.55 13.78
C LEU A 16 24.84 18.35 13.90
N PHE A 17 24.68 17.80 15.12
CA PHE A 17 23.73 16.70 15.37
C PHE A 17 22.28 17.16 15.18
N ALA A 18 21.91 18.36 15.61
CA ALA A 18 20.58 18.91 15.38
C ALA A 18 20.29 19.09 13.88
N PHE A 19 21.24 19.59 13.09
CA PHE A 19 21.13 19.72 11.64
C PHE A 19 21.03 18.35 10.94
N LEU A 20 21.76 17.34 11.39
CA LEU A 20 21.68 15.98 10.87
C LEU A 20 20.32 15.33 11.16
N ILE A 21 19.80 15.48 12.38
CA ILE A 21 18.49 14.91 12.77
C ILE A 21 17.35 15.64 12.05
N PHE A 22 17.42 16.97 11.93
CA PHE A 22 16.40 17.77 11.24
C PHE A 22 16.42 17.53 9.73
N GLY A 23 17.60 17.39 9.12
CA GLY A 23 17.76 17.04 7.70
C GLY A 23 17.20 15.65 7.38
N PHE A 24 17.43 14.69 8.25
CA PHE A 24 16.92 13.32 8.09
C PHE A 24 15.37 13.27 8.15
N SER A 25 14.76 14.05 9.06
CA SER A 25 13.30 14.10 9.22
C SER A 25 12.60 14.70 7.99
N VAL A 26 13.13 15.76 7.42
CA VAL A 26 12.53 16.44 6.25
C VAL A 26 12.62 15.56 4.98
N HIS A 27 13.75 14.85 4.79
CA HIS A 27 13.92 13.97 3.63
C HIS A 27 13.09 12.69 3.74
N SER A 28 12.95 12.16 4.96
CA SER A 28 12.12 11.00 5.25
C SER A 28 10.63 11.23 4.94
N GLN A 29 10.12 12.43 5.19
CA GLN A 29 8.72 12.77 4.91
C GLN A 29 8.45 12.94 3.41
N ARG A 30 9.45 13.37 2.64
CA ARG A 30 9.28 13.72 1.23
C ARG A 30 8.80 12.57 0.35
N ILE A 31 9.26 11.33 0.58
CA ILE A 31 8.83 10.18 -0.24
C ILE A 31 7.33 9.93 -0.11
N PHE A 32 6.75 10.14 1.07
CA PHE A 32 5.32 9.96 1.31
C PHE A 32 4.49 11.04 0.62
N ASP A 33 4.99 12.28 0.57
CA ASP A 33 4.32 13.37 -0.15
C ASP A 33 4.37 13.13 -1.66
N LEU A 34 5.52 12.67 -2.17
CA LEU A 34 5.66 12.27 -3.57
C LEU A 34 4.76 11.07 -3.92
N ALA A 35 4.60 10.13 -3.02
CA ALA A 35 3.70 9.00 -3.20
C ALA A 35 2.24 9.46 -3.32
N ARG A 36 1.81 10.42 -2.48
CA ARG A 36 0.44 10.94 -2.50
C ARG A 36 0.12 11.75 -3.75
N SER A 37 1.04 12.62 -4.19
CA SER A 37 0.72 13.63 -5.20
C SER A 37 1.90 14.08 -6.07
N GLY A 38 3.06 13.43 -5.96
CA GLY A 38 4.22 13.74 -6.79
C GLY A 38 4.09 13.21 -8.21
N THR A 39 4.98 13.66 -9.09
CA THR A 39 5.12 13.10 -10.43
C THR A 39 6.06 11.89 -10.44
N VAL A 40 5.98 11.09 -11.50
CA VAL A 40 6.89 9.95 -11.72
C VAL A 40 8.34 10.41 -11.73
N ASP A 41 8.66 11.50 -12.43
CA ASP A 41 10.02 12.05 -12.50
C ASP A 41 10.54 12.49 -11.13
N GLN A 42 9.70 13.15 -10.33
CA GLN A 42 10.06 13.56 -8.97
C GLN A 42 10.36 12.36 -8.08
N MET A 43 9.53 11.32 -8.13
CA MET A 43 9.74 10.10 -7.39
C MET A 43 11.00 9.38 -7.87
N GLN A 44 11.23 9.31 -9.19
CA GLN A 44 12.42 8.70 -9.75
C GLN A 44 13.71 9.38 -9.31
N VAL A 45 13.77 10.71 -9.38
CA VAL A 45 14.92 11.51 -8.91
C VAL A 45 15.13 11.31 -7.41
N HIS A 46 14.06 11.27 -6.63
CA HIS A 46 14.14 11.04 -5.19
C HIS A 46 14.75 9.67 -4.87
N LEU A 47 14.27 8.59 -5.51
CA LEU A 47 14.76 7.22 -5.31
C LEU A 47 16.19 7.00 -5.85
N GLN A 48 16.66 7.81 -6.82
CA GLN A 48 18.08 7.79 -7.21
C GLN A 48 18.99 8.28 -6.10
N SER A 49 18.52 9.27 -5.31
CA SER A 49 19.29 9.84 -4.19
C SER A 49 19.11 9.07 -2.87
N TYR A 50 17.95 8.42 -2.68
CA TYR A 50 17.55 7.75 -1.44
C TYR A 50 16.89 6.39 -1.74
N PRO A 51 17.61 5.43 -2.35
CA PRO A 51 17.04 4.14 -2.74
C PRO A 51 16.52 3.30 -1.55
N GLU A 52 17.10 3.50 -0.37
CA GLU A 52 16.71 2.83 0.88
C GLU A 52 15.29 3.20 1.33
N GLN A 53 14.73 4.30 0.83
CA GLN A 53 13.40 4.77 1.20
C GLN A 53 12.28 4.07 0.41
N LEU A 54 12.60 3.25 -0.59
CA LEU A 54 11.60 2.56 -1.43
C LEU A 54 10.50 1.85 -0.62
N ASN A 55 10.90 1.20 0.48
CA ASN A 55 10.01 0.46 1.38
C ASN A 55 9.94 1.07 2.79
N GLN A 56 10.32 2.34 2.93
CA GLN A 56 10.24 3.05 4.20
C GLN A 56 8.77 3.12 4.65
N LEU A 57 8.54 2.94 5.95
CA LEU A 57 7.21 3.10 6.53
C LEU A 57 7.06 4.49 7.14
N SER A 58 5.88 5.08 6.94
CA SER A 58 5.47 6.31 7.63
C SER A 58 5.20 6.02 9.11
N GLU A 59 4.99 7.05 9.91
CA GLU A 59 4.61 6.92 11.33
C GLU A 59 3.34 6.06 11.52
N ASN A 60 2.45 6.05 10.53
CA ASN A 60 1.23 5.23 10.53
C ASN A 60 1.42 3.86 9.85
N GLY A 61 2.65 3.40 9.64
CA GLY A 61 2.94 2.11 9.05
C GLY A 61 2.64 2.00 7.54
N LEU A 62 2.42 3.11 6.84
CA LEU A 62 2.10 3.10 5.41
C LEU A 62 3.36 3.15 4.56
N SER A 63 3.48 2.26 3.58
CA SER A 63 4.56 2.29 2.59
C SER A 63 4.28 3.34 1.49
N PRO A 64 5.32 3.82 0.77
CA PRO A 64 5.13 4.70 -0.38
C PRO A 64 4.22 4.08 -1.45
N PHE A 65 4.37 2.77 -1.71
CA PHE A 65 3.53 2.06 -2.67
C PHE A 65 2.05 2.06 -2.26
N LEU A 66 1.77 1.74 -1.00
CA LEU A 66 0.40 1.75 -0.47
C LEU A 66 -0.22 3.15 -0.54
N LEU A 67 0.55 4.18 -0.18
CA LEU A 67 0.10 5.58 -0.27
C LEU A 67 -0.22 6.01 -1.70
N ALA A 68 0.66 5.69 -2.66
CA ALA A 68 0.42 6.00 -4.07
C ALA A 68 -0.85 5.28 -4.58
N SER A 69 -1.03 4.01 -4.21
CA SER A 69 -2.20 3.20 -4.55
C SER A 69 -3.49 3.77 -3.97
N TYR A 70 -3.47 4.13 -2.69
CA TYR A 70 -4.63 4.71 -1.99
C TYR A 70 -5.03 6.08 -2.55
N HIS A 71 -4.05 6.90 -2.93
CA HIS A 71 -4.30 8.23 -3.50
C HIS A 71 -4.57 8.23 -5.01
N GLY A 72 -4.52 7.06 -5.66
CA GLY A 72 -4.76 6.93 -7.10
C GLY A 72 -3.62 7.50 -7.95
N ASN A 73 -2.43 7.67 -7.36
CA ASN A 73 -1.23 8.08 -8.10
C ASN A 73 -0.62 6.88 -8.83
N ASN A 74 -1.38 6.34 -9.81
CA ASN A 74 -1.05 5.10 -10.50
C ASN A 74 0.31 5.15 -11.20
N GLY A 75 0.71 6.30 -11.73
CA GLY A 75 2.02 6.46 -12.36
C GLY A 75 3.17 6.23 -11.37
N VAL A 76 3.09 6.84 -10.19
CA VAL A 76 4.08 6.65 -9.13
C VAL A 76 4.00 5.22 -8.56
N ALA A 77 2.79 4.66 -8.37
CA ALA A 77 2.64 3.28 -7.92
C ALA A 77 3.33 2.29 -8.88
N LYS A 78 3.13 2.44 -10.19
CA LYS A 78 3.80 1.61 -11.21
C LYS A 78 5.32 1.74 -11.15
N LEU A 79 5.84 2.95 -11.04
CA LEU A 79 7.29 3.16 -10.87
C LEU A 79 7.82 2.45 -9.63
N LEU A 80 7.13 2.57 -8.49
CA LEU A 80 7.53 1.91 -7.25
C LEU A 80 7.53 0.37 -7.40
N MET A 81 6.54 -0.20 -8.09
CA MET A 81 6.52 -1.63 -8.43
C MET A 81 7.71 -2.04 -9.29
N GLU A 82 8.03 -1.28 -10.35
CA GLU A 82 9.18 -1.51 -11.22
C GLU A 82 10.52 -1.45 -10.46
N LYS A 83 10.59 -0.64 -9.41
CA LYS A 83 11.76 -0.53 -8.51
C LYS A 83 11.82 -1.62 -7.45
N GLY A 84 10.85 -2.54 -7.40
CA GLY A 84 10.82 -3.65 -6.45
C GLY A 84 10.23 -3.30 -5.08
N ALA A 85 9.27 -2.39 -5.04
CA ALA A 85 8.54 -2.11 -3.81
C ALA A 85 7.85 -3.37 -3.25
N ASN A 86 7.76 -3.47 -1.93
CA ASN A 86 7.01 -4.54 -1.28
C ASN A 86 5.51 -4.34 -1.48
N LEU A 87 4.89 -5.21 -2.29
CA LEU A 87 3.47 -5.15 -2.65
C LEU A 87 2.57 -5.81 -1.60
N SER A 88 3.15 -6.64 -0.71
CA SER A 88 2.42 -7.45 0.28
C SER A 88 2.46 -6.84 1.68
N HIS A 89 2.82 -5.56 1.81
CA HIS A 89 2.85 -4.90 3.10
C HIS A 89 1.43 -4.74 3.66
N CYS A 90 1.25 -5.17 4.90
CA CYS A 90 0.03 -4.98 5.68
C CYS A 90 0.19 -3.82 6.65
N TYR A 91 -0.87 -3.07 6.82
CA TYR A 91 -0.99 -2.00 7.81
C TYR A 91 -2.32 -2.14 8.57
N ASP A 92 -2.62 -1.26 9.50
CA ASP A 92 -3.78 -1.41 10.42
C ASP A 92 -5.15 -1.48 9.73
N GLU A 93 -5.32 -1.00 8.51
CA GLU A 93 -6.58 -1.04 7.77
C GLU A 93 -6.59 -2.06 6.62
N GLY A 94 -5.58 -2.93 6.49
CA GLY A 94 -5.53 -3.96 5.46
C GLY A 94 -4.28 -3.95 4.59
N SER A 95 -4.39 -4.50 3.39
CA SER A 95 -3.33 -4.53 2.36
C SER A 95 -3.58 -3.49 1.28
N VAL A 96 -2.65 -3.40 0.33
CA VAL A 96 -2.85 -2.63 -0.89
C VAL A 96 -4.11 -3.04 -1.65
N ILE A 97 -4.48 -4.33 -1.64
CA ILE A 97 -5.69 -4.80 -2.31
C ILE A 97 -6.94 -4.16 -1.68
N HIS A 98 -7.02 -4.11 -0.36
CA HIS A 98 -8.12 -3.43 0.34
C HIS A 98 -8.18 -1.94 -0.02
N ALA A 99 -7.04 -1.27 -0.07
CA ALA A 99 -6.96 0.14 -0.49
C ALA A 99 -7.50 0.35 -1.91
N LEU A 100 -7.12 -0.52 -2.86
CA LEU A 100 -7.57 -0.47 -4.25
C LEU A 100 -9.07 -0.79 -4.40
N ILE A 101 -9.60 -1.74 -3.63
CA ILE A 101 -11.03 -2.04 -3.58
C ILE A 101 -11.82 -0.85 -3.05
N TYR A 102 -11.36 -0.26 -1.94
CA TYR A 102 -12.00 0.90 -1.35
C TYR A 102 -12.07 2.08 -2.33
N LYS A 103 -10.96 2.34 -3.02
CA LYS A 103 -10.85 3.43 -4.02
C LYS A 103 -11.47 3.09 -5.37
N ASN A 104 -11.88 1.83 -5.60
CA ASN A 104 -12.33 1.33 -6.90
C ASN A 104 -11.27 1.55 -8.00
N ASN A 105 -10.00 1.37 -7.66
CA ASN A 105 -8.89 1.55 -8.59
C ASN A 105 -8.64 0.27 -9.39
N LEU A 106 -9.48 0.06 -10.40
CA LEU A 106 -9.43 -1.13 -11.25
C LEU A 106 -8.13 -1.25 -12.02
N GLU A 107 -7.61 -0.14 -12.53
CA GLU A 107 -6.38 -0.13 -13.34
C GLU A 107 -5.19 -0.77 -12.60
N LEU A 108 -4.94 -0.31 -11.37
CA LEU A 108 -3.82 -0.82 -10.59
C LEU A 108 -4.11 -2.20 -10.02
N LEU A 109 -5.36 -2.50 -9.66
CA LEU A 109 -5.76 -3.82 -9.19
C LEU A 109 -5.57 -4.87 -10.30
N GLU A 110 -6.01 -4.59 -11.54
CA GLU A 110 -5.81 -5.47 -12.69
C GLU A 110 -4.32 -5.75 -12.95
N LEU A 111 -3.49 -4.71 -12.85
CA LEU A 111 -2.04 -4.87 -12.98
C LEU A 111 -1.47 -5.82 -11.92
N LEU A 112 -1.88 -5.69 -10.66
CA LEU A 112 -1.44 -6.57 -9.56
C LEU A 112 -1.94 -8.00 -9.74
N VAL A 113 -3.18 -8.18 -10.16
CA VAL A 113 -3.76 -9.52 -10.47
C VAL A 113 -2.95 -10.19 -11.58
N ASN A 114 -2.62 -9.46 -12.65
CA ASN A 114 -1.84 -9.99 -13.76
C ASN A 114 -0.38 -10.32 -13.36
N GLN A 115 0.14 -9.71 -12.31
CA GLN A 115 1.45 -10.04 -11.73
C GLN A 115 1.39 -11.20 -10.72
N GLY A 116 0.21 -11.77 -10.46
CA GLY A 116 0.03 -12.90 -9.56
C GLY A 116 0.12 -12.56 -8.09
N ILE A 117 -0.29 -11.33 -7.70
CA ILE A 117 -0.37 -10.99 -6.27
C ILE A 117 -1.30 -11.95 -5.54
N ASN A 118 -0.99 -12.27 -4.28
CA ASN A 118 -1.86 -13.11 -3.45
C ASN A 118 -3.17 -12.38 -3.10
N LEU A 119 -4.26 -12.75 -3.77
CA LEU A 119 -5.59 -12.16 -3.56
C LEU A 119 -6.27 -12.65 -2.27
N ASN A 120 -5.70 -13.66 -1.61
CA ASN A 120 -6.21 -14.24 -0.37
C ASN A 120 -5.43 -13.76 0.85
N ASP A 121 -4.61 -12.73 0.67
CA ASP A 121 -3.82 -12.18 1.76
C ASP A 121 -4.76 -11.60 2.83
N THR A 122 -4.83 -12.34 3.92
CA THR A 122 -5.58 -11.99 5.12
C THR A 122 -4.75 -11.07 5.98
N CYS A 123 -4.21 -9.99 5.48
CA CYS A 123 -3.76 -8.99 6.43
C CYS A 123 -4.78 -8.96 7.57
N GLN A 124 -4.45 -9.56 8.72
CA GLN A 124 -5.40 -9.92 9.79
C GLN A 124 -6.08 -8.69 10.39
N PHE A 125 -6.81 -7.97 9.57
CA PHE A 125 -7.64 -6.88 10.05
C PHE A 125 -9.03 -7.42 10.29
N ALA A 126 -9.27 -7.58 11.57
CA ALA A 126 -10.49 -8.10 12.14
C ALA A 126 -11.78 -7.44 11.63
N GLN A 127 -11.71 -6.37 10.84
CA GLN A 127 -12.90 -5.64 10.40
C GLN A 127 -13.19 -5.74 8.90
N LEU A 128 -12.21 -5.94 8.04
CA LEU A 128 -12.42 -5.92 6.59
C LEU A 128 -12.54 -7.32 5.97
N GLY A 129 -12.02 -8.35 6.65
CA GLY A 129 -12.04 -9.72 6.14
C GLY A 129 -11.20 -9.92 4.88
N TYR A 130 -11.51 -10.96 4.13
CA TYR A 130 -10.87 -11.24 2.84
C TYR A 130 -11.25 -10.19 1.79
N PRO A 131 -10.35 -9.88 0.83
CA PRO A 131 -10.61 -8.94 -0.25
C PRO A 131 -11.94 -9.15 -0.97
N ILE A 132 -12.32 -10.41 -1.24
CA ILE A 132 -13.59 -10.71 -1.92
C ILE A 132 -14.80 -10.29 -1.06
N HIS A 133 -14.78 -10.55 0.26
CA HIS A 133 -15.87 -10.15 1.14
C HIS A 133 -15.98 -8.62 1.24
N PHE A 134 -14.85 -7.94 1.28
CA PHE A 134 -14.80 -6.48 1.32
C PHE A 134 -15.34 -5.87 0.01
N ALA A 135 -14.98 -6.44 -1.15
CA ALA A 135 -15.51 -6.02 -2.44
C ALA A 135 -17.03 -6.21 -2.53
N MET A 136 -17.56 -7.34 -2.02
CA MET A 136 -18.99 -7.62 -1.96
C MET A 136 -19.71 -6.61 -1.04
N ALA A 137 -19.17 -6.34 0.15
CA ALA A 137 -19.75 -5.38 1.09
C ALA A 137 -19.84 -3.96 0.52
N LEU A 138 -18.86 -3.56 -0.30
CA LEU A 138 -18.84 -2.26 -0.97
C LEU A 138 -19.55 -2.26 -2.34
N LYS A 139 -20.13 -3.41 -2.77
CA LYS A 139 -20.78 -3.58 -4.09
C LYS A 139 -19.89 -3.13 -5.26
N ARG A 140 -18.61 -3.50 -5.21
CA ARG A 140 -17.63 -3.22 -6.25
C ARG A 140 -17.67 -4.30 -7.33
N TYR A 141 -18.69 -4.29 -8.20
CA TYR A 141 -19.00 -5.39 -9.12
C TYR A 141 -17.84 -5.72 -10.06
N GLU A 142 -17.21 -4.71 -10.66
CA GLU A 142 -16.08 -4.90 -11.57
C GLU A 142 -14.85 -5.44 -10.81
N VAL A 143 -14.66 -5.04 -9.56
CA VAL A 143 -13.62 -5.58 -8.69
C VAL A 143 -13.92 -7.03 -8.35
N ILE A 144 -15.16 -7.38 -8.00
CA ILE A 144 -15.56 -8.76 -7.71
C ILE A 144 -15.24 -9.64 -8.93
N ALA A 145 -15.67 -9.23 -10.14
CA ALA A 145 -15.37 -9.94 -11.36
C ALA A 145 -13.86 -10.13 -11.59
N LEU A 146 -13.07 -9.09 -11.32
CA LEU A 146 -11.62 -9.13 -11.47
C LEU A 146 -10.97 -10.08 -10.45
N LEU A 147 -11.42 -10.08 -9.20
CA LEU A 147 -10.93 -11.01 -8.17
C LEU A 147 -11.25 -12.46 -8.52
N ILE A 148 -12.46 -12.74 -9.02
CA ILE A 148 -12.86 -14.08 -9.48
C ILE A 148 -11.99 -14.52 -10.65
N LYS A 149 -11.80 -13.65 -11.66
CA LYS A 149 -10.88 -13.90 -12.79
C LYS A 149 -9.46 -14.19 -12.34
N GLY A 150 -9.01 -13.54 -11.26
CA GLY A 150 -7.69 -13.73 -10.65
C GLY A 150 -7.59 -14.96 -9.75
N ASN A 151 -8.59 -15.86 -9.75
CA ASN A 151 -8.64 -17.07 -8.94
C ASN A 151 -8.57 -16.82 -7.43
N VAL A 152 -9.30 -15.82 -6.92
CA VAL A 152 -9.49 -15.65 -5.48
C VAL A 152 -10.16 -16.91 -4.88
N ASP A 153 -9.74 -17.29 -3.67
CA ASP A 153 -10.36 -18.42 -2.98
C ASP A 153 -11.79 -18.07 -2.53
N LEU A 154 -12.78 -18.73 -3.12
CA LEU A 154 -14.20 -18.56 -2.81
C LEU A 154 -14.67 -19.43 -1.62
N ASN A 155 -13.81 -20.32 -1.09
CA ASN A 155 -14.15 -21.16 0.06
C ASN A 155 -13.84 -20.46 1.40
N VAL A 156 -13.34 -19.24 1.35
CA VAL A 156 -13.05 -18.45 2.55
C VAL A 156 -14.34 -18.08 3.28
N LYS A 157 -14.27 -18.05 4.60
CA LYS A 157 -15.37 -17.60 5.45
C LYS A 157 -15.08 -16.21 6.01
N ASP A 158 -16.15 -15.44 6.16
CA ASP A 158 -16.05 -14.16 6.85
C ASP A 158 -15.85 -14.34 8.37
N GLN A 159 -15.78 -13.25 9.10
CA GLN A 159 -15.57 -13.25 10.55
C GLN A 159 -16.72 -13.87 11.35
N GLN A 160 -17.91 -13.96 10.75
CA GLN A 160 -19.08 -14.60 11.33
C GLN A 160 -19.20 -16.07 10.90
N GLY A 161 -18.19 -16.60 10.20
CA GLY A 161 -18.16 -17.98 9.71
C GLY A 161 -19.05 -18.24 8.49
N ARG A 162 -19.55 -17.17 7.82
CA ARG A 162 -20.42 -17.28 6.65
C ARG A 162 -19.59 -17.49 5.38
N ASP A 163 -20.05 -18.39 4.54
CA ASP A 163 -19.49 -18.60 3.21
C ASP A 163 -20.06 -17.61 2.17
N ILE A 164 -19.52 -17.66 0.95
CA ILE A 164 -19.91 -16.78 -0.15
C ILE A 164 -21.41 -16.91 -0.49
N ASN A 165 -21.98 -18.13 -0.49
CA ASN A 165 -23.40 -18.34 -0.82
C ASN A 165 -24.31 -17.71 0.24
N GLN A 166 -23.93 -17.81 1.50
CA GLN A 166 -24.65 -17.16 2.59
C GLN A 166 -24.57 -15.63 2.46
N LEU A 167 -23.41 -15.08 2.08
CA LEU A 167 -23.25 -13.66 1.85
C LEU A 167 -24.06 -13.17 0.65
N ILE A 168 -24.09 -13.89 -0.47
CA ILE A 168 -24.93 -13.59 -1.64
C ILE A 168 -26.41 -13.50 -1.21
N SER A 169 -26.88 -14.48 -0.44
CA SER A 169 -28.26 -14.50 0.06
C SER A 169 -28.58 -13.32 0.99
N ILE A 170 -27.61 -12.93 1.84
CA ILE A 170 -27.76 -11.80 2.78
C ILE A 170 -27.78 -10.46 2.03
N TYR A 171 -26.87 -10.27 1.08
CA TYR A 171 -26.83 -9.04 0.29
C TYR A 171 -28.04 -8.87 -0.62
N ASN A 172 -28.63 -9.97 -1.05
CA ASN A 172 -29.82 -10.03 -1.91
C ASN A 172 -29.71 -9.05 -3.09
N ASP A 173 -28.54 -9.07 -3.75
CA ASP A 173 -28.18 -8.18 -4.84
C ASP A 173 -28.04 -8.99 -6.13
N PRO A 174 -28.96 -8.82 -7.11
CA PRO A 174 -28.95 -9.60 -8.36
C PRO A 174 -27.64 -9.51 -9.15
N LYS A 175 -26.95 -8.35 -9.08
CA LYS A 175 -25.65 -8.19 -9.76
C LYS A 175 -24.54 -8.97 -9.09
N ILE A 176 -24.57 -9.09 -7.75
CA ILE A 176 -23.64 -9.95 -7.03
C ILE A 176 -23.94 -11.42 -7.39
N ASP A 177 -25.21 -11.83 -7.34
CA ASP A 177 -25.62 -13.20 -7.66
C ASP A 177 -25.14 -13.63 -9.06
N GLU A 178 -25.34 -12.76 -10.08
CA GLU A 178 -24.90 -13.01 -11.46
C GLU A 178 -23.39 -13.21 -11.60
N LEU A 179 -22.56 -12.58 -10.75
CA LEU A 179 -21.10 -12.69 -10.83
C LEU A 179 -20.56 -14.05 -10.33
N PHE A 180 -21.36 -14.80 -9.56
CA PHE A 180 -20.95 -16.10 -9.00
C PHE A 180 -21.63 -17.29 -9.69
N HIS A 181 -22.57 -17.05 -10.61
CA HIS A 181 -23.32 -18.06 -11.37
C HIS A 181 -23.24 -17.83 -12.89
#